data_fed9968641e480f99509036181f85a3c
#
_entry.id   fed9968641e480f99509036181f85a3c
#
_cell.length_a   1.000
_cell.length_b   1.000
_cell.length_c   1.000
_cell.angle_alpha   90.00
_cell.angle_beta   90.00
_cell.angle_gamma   90.00
#
_symmetry.space_group_name_H-M   'P 1'
#
loop_
_entity.id
_entity.type
_entity.pdbx_description
1 polymer ?
#
loop_
_entity_poly.entity_id
_entity_poly.type
_entity_poly.pdbx_seq_one_letter_code
_entity_poly.pdbx_strand_id
1 'polypeptide(L)'
;MTTLAKRSNKQIYRDGDKLVKVFDESFSKADVLNEALNLARIEETDINTPELLNVEKLEGGWAIITTFIEGKTLEELMEENPDKEDEYLEKFVDLQLKIFAQRAPHLNKIKDKMHSKISASKYEATVRYDLHNRLEGMKKHKKVLHGDYNPSNVIVTPEGEYYVIDWAHATQGNASADAARTYLVFTLEGKTELADKYLKLFCKKADIAMQLVQQWMPIVACSESIKNIDSEQELLDSWVNVFDFQ
;
A
#
# COMPACT_ATOMS: atom_id res chain seq x y z
N MET A 1 8.17 15.01 23.18
CA MET A 1 7.36 14.60 22.01
C MET A 1 7.61 15.57 20.87
N THR A 2 7.95 15.09 19.68
CA THR A 2 8.17 15.89 18.47
C THR A 2 7.14 15.45 17.42
N THR A 3 6.35 16.39 16.90
CA THR A 3 5.38 16.11 15.84
C THR A 3 6.13 15.83 14.53
N LEU A 4 5.91 14.68 13.93
CA LEU A 4 6.49 14.27 12.65
C LEU A 4 5.53 14.59 11.48
N ALA A 5 4.24 14.30 11.66
CA ALA A 5 3.22 14.59 10.66
C ALA A 5 1.86 14.86 11.32
N LYS A 6 1.11 15.76 10.72
CA LYS A 6 -0.28 16.04 11.07
C LYS A 6 -1.12 15.97 9.80
N ARG A 7 -1.99 14.96 9.70
CA ARG A 7 -3.00 14.83 8.65
C ARG A 7 -4.37 15.22 9.23
N SER A 8 -5.38 15.36 8.40
CA SER A 8 -6.72 15.78 8.83
C SER A 8 -7.31 14.88 9.93
N ASN A 9 -6.99 13.60 9.93
CA ASN A 9 -7.60 12.58 10.77
C ASN A 9 -6.59 11.71 11.57
N LYS A 10 -5.29 12.00 11.47
CA LYS A 10 -4.22 11.29 12.17
C LYS A 10 -3.10 12.25 12.59
N GLN A 11 -2.54 12.03 13.76
CA GLN A 11 -1.33 12.72 14.23
C GLN A 11 -0.24 11.70 14.51
N ILE A 12 0.96 11.98 14.04
CA ILE A 12 2.13 11.12 14.22
C ILE A 12 3.20 11.93 14.91
N TYR A 13 3.69 11.42 16.03
CA TYR A 13 4.78 12.05 16.77
C TYR A 13 5.78 11.03 17.30
N ARG A 14 7.01 11.50 17.51
CA ARG A 14 8.07 10.75 18.13
C ARG A 14 8.10 11.03 19.62
N ASP A 15 8.23 9.98 20.43
CA ASP A 15 8.43 10.03 21.85
C ASP A 15 9.62 9.13 22.25
N GLY A 16 10.82 9.71 22.27
CA GLY A 16 12.06 8.96 22.47
C GLY A 16 12.34 8.00 21.32
N ASP A 17 12.36 6.71 21.62
CA ASP A 17 12.54 5.58 20.71
C ASP A 17 11.21 5.02 20.15
N LYS A 18 10.10 5.72 20.40
CA LYS A 18 8.76 5.31 20.01
C LYS A 18 8.16 6.25 18.97
N LEU A 19 7.37 5.67 18.07
CA LEU A 19 6.46 6.38 17.21
C LEU A 19 5.04 6.18 17.72
N VAL A 20 4.30 7.26 17.88
CA VAL A 20 2.91 7.26 18.35
C VAL A 20 2.01 7.80 17.24
N LYS A 21 1.12 6.97 16.73
CA LYS A 21 0.13 7.30 15.70
C LYS A 21 -1.25 7.38 16.35
N VAL A 22 -1.76 8.60 16.54
CA VAL A 22 -3.08 8.87 17.12
C VAL A 22 -4.10 9.05 16.04
N PHE A 23 -5.21 8.36 16.16
CA PHE A 23 -6.37 8.40 15.26
C PHE A 23 -7.47 9.23 15.90
N ASP A 24 -8.09 10.12 15.15
CA ASP A 24 -9.22 10.90 15.63
C ASP A 24 -10.52 10.06 15.73
N GLU A 25 -11.60 10.71 16.11
CA GLU A 25 -12.91 10.06 16.32
C GLU A 25 -13.55 9.49 15.05
N SER A 26 -13.03 9.82 13.84
CA SER A 26 -13.51 9.24 12.58
C SER A 26 -13.13 7.77 12.41
N PHE A 27 -12.11 7.30 13.18
CA PHE A 27 -11.69 5.90 13.19
C PHE A 27 -12.37 5.11 14.28
N SER A 28 -13.00 4.01 13.91
CA SER A 28 -13.49 3.07 14.90
C SER A 28 -12.36 2.37 15.64
N LYS A 29 -12.61 1.91 16.86
CA LYS A 29 -11.66 1.05 17.57
C LYS A 29 -11.25 -0.17 16.74
N ALA A 30 -12.19 -0.73 15.98
CA ALA A 30 -11.96 -1.91 15.15
C ALA A 30 -10.97 -1.62 14.01
N ASP A 31 -11.03 -0.43 13.39
CA ASP A 31 -10.09 -0.04 12.34
C ASP A 31 -8.67 0.07 12.88
N VAL A 32 -8.50 0.72 14.04
CA VAL A 32 -7.20 0.87 14.71
C VAL A 32 -6.62 -0.49 15.12
N LEU A 33 -7.45 -1.35 15.72
CA LEU A 33 -7.03 -2.70 16.08
C LEU A 33 -6.70 -3.56 14.87
N ASN A 34 -7.39 -3.40 13.74
CA ASN A 34 -7.08 -4.11 12.50
C ASN A 34 -5.73 -3.67 11.92
N GLU A 35 -5.40 -2.37 11.96
CA GLU A 35 -4.08 -1.88 11.54
C GLU A 35 -2.96 -2.47 12.42
N ALA A 36 -3.13 -2.42 13.75
CA ALA A 36 -2.18 -3.00 14.69
C ALA A 36 -2.03 -4.53 14.49
N LEU A 37 -3.15 -5.23 14.30
CA LEU A 37 -3.13 -6.68 14.06
C LEU A 37 -2.45 -7.05 12.74
N ASN A 38 -2.59 -6.24 11.70
CA ASN A 38 -1.86 -6.45 10.45
C ASN A 38 -0.35 -6.32 10.68
N LEU A 39 0.09 -5.27 11.40
CA LEU A 39 1.50 -5.09 11.74
C LEU A 39 2.04 -6.29 12.52
N ALA A 40 1.35 -6.71 13.59
CA ALA A 40 1.75 -7.88 14.39
C ALA A 40 1.87 -9.18 13.56
N ARG A 41 1.03 -9.35 12.54
CA ARG A 41 1.14 -10.50 11.61
C ARG A 41 2.34 -10.42 10.67
N ILE A 42 2.77 -9.20 10.33
CA ILE A 42 3.96 -8.99 9.49
C ILE A 42 5.24 -9.15 10.30
N GLU A 43 5.25 -8.82 11.59
CA GLU A 43 6.38 -9.09 12.49
C GLU A 43 6.75 -10.58 12.58
N GLU A 44 5.80 -11.49 12.26
CA GLU A 44 6.06 -12.92 12.17
C GLU A 44 6.77 -13.34 10.85
N THR A 45 7.12 -12.39 9.98
CA THR A 45 7.79 -12.64 8.69
C THR A 45 9.24 -12.15 8.69
N ASP A 46 9.99 -12.41 7.61
CA ASP A 46 11.39 -11.94 7.45
C ASP A 46 11.49 -10.51 6.91
N ILE A 47 10.44 -9.69 7.04
CA ILE A 47 10.43 -8.29 6.62
C ILE A 47 10.77 -7.39 7.79
N ASN A 48 11.78 -6.54 7.63
CA ASN A 48 12.06 -5.51 8.61
C ASN A 48 10.87 -4.53 8.66
N THR A 49 10.27 -4.41 9.83
CA THR A 49 9.12 -3.53 10.11
C THR A 49 9.25 -2.98 11.53
N PRO A 50 8.64 -1.83 11.87
CA PRO A 50 8.58 -1.40 13.26
C PRO A 50 7.89 -2.44 14.14
N GLU A 51 8.36 -2.62 15.36
CA GLU A 51 7.74 -3.49 16.34
C GLU A 51 6.50 -2.82 16.93
N LEU A 52 5.38 -3.54 17.03
CA LEU A 52 4.17 -3.10 17.71
C LEU A 52 4.37 -3.18 19.23
N LEU A 53 4.37 -2.04 19.91
CA LEU A 53 4.60 -1.97 21.36
C LEU A 53 3.28 -1.92 22.14
N ASN A 54 2.30 -1.13 21.67
CA ASN A 54 1.05 -0.94 22.39
C ASN A 54 -0.08 -0.43 21.50
N VAL A 55 -1.31 -0.67 21.92
CA VAL A 55 -2.51 -0.01 21.40
C VAL A 55 -3.32 0.48 22.58
N GLU A 56 -3.50 1.79 22.68
CA GLU A 56 -4.18 2.39 23.83
C GLU A 56 -5.07 3.57 23.45
N LYS A 57 -5.92 3.98 24.37
CA LYS A 57 -6.75 5.17 24.21
C LYS A 57 -6.07 6.35 24.91
N LEU A 58 -5.70 7.36 24.13
CA LEU A 58 -5.13 8.63 24.60
C LEU A 58 -6.18 9.75 24.57
N GLU A 59 -5.82 10.92 25.10
CA GLU A 59 -6.57 12.15 24.85
C GLU A 59 -6.51 12.45 23.34
N GLY A 60 -7.67 12.48 22.69
CA GLY A 60 -7.77 12.70 21.23
C GLY A 60 -8.05 11.44 20.40
N GLY A 61 -8.04 10.24 20.99
CA GLY A 61 -8.45 9.05 20.27
C GLY A 61 -7.66 7.78 20.57
N TRP A 62 -7.83 6.77 19.74
CA TRP A 62 -7.02 5.55 19.83
C TRP A 62 -5.64 5.77 19.23
N ALA A 63 -4.63 5.14 19.81
CA ALA A 63 -3.24 5.23 19.35
C ALA A 63 -2.63 3.85 19.15
N ILE A 64 -1.79 3.75 18.12
CA ILE A 64 -0.86 2.65 17.90
C ILE A 64 0.54 3.17 18.23
N ILE A 65 1.27 2.44 19.05
CA ILE A 65 2.63 2.76 19.48
C ILE A 65 3.56 1.67 18.94
N THR A 66 4.57 2.09 18.19
CA THR A 66 5.60 1.21 17.62
C THR A 66 6.99 1.68 17.99
N THR A 67 8.00 0.88 17.72
CA THR A 67 9.38 1.35 17.71
C THR A 67 9.54 2.43 16.63
N PHE A 68 10.36 3.44 16.90
CA PHE A 68 10.73 4.47 15.93
C PHE A 68 11.93 3.98 15.12
N ILE A 69 11.81 4.01 13.79
CA ILE A 69 12.90 3.67 12.89
C ILE A 69 13.59 4.97 12.49
N GLU A 70 14.86 5.14 12.86
CA GLU A 70 15.69 6.28 12.44
C GLU A 70 16.11 6.09 10.97
N GLY A 71 15.95 7.12 10.15
CA GLY A 71 16.33 7.06 8.74
C GLY A 71 15.57 8.07 7.90
N LYS A 72 15.76 7.96 6.59
CA LYS A 72 15.00 8.71 5.56
C LYS A 72 14.09 7.78 4.80
N THR A 73 12.97 8.31 4.33
CA THR A 73 12.16 7.56 3.37
C THR A 73 12.91 7.37 2.07
N LEU A 74 12.60 6.29 1.37
CA LEU A 74 13.17 6.05 0.06
C LEU A 74 12.77 7.15 -0.93
N GLU A 75 11.58 7.74 -0.77
CA GLU A 75 11.13 8.89 -1.54
C GLU A 75 12.06 10.09 -1.34
N GLU A 76 12.36 10.47 -0.08
CA GLU A 76 13.31 11.55 0.23
C GLU A 76 14.70 11.28 -0.39
N LEU A 77 15.17 10.03 -0.34
CA LEU A 77 16.46 9.66 -0.93
C LEU A 77 16.45 9.75 -2.46
N MET A 78 15.37 9.37 -3.13
CA MET A 78 15.20 9.52 -4.57
C MET A 78 15.16 10.99 -5.00
N GLU A 79 14.47 11.85 -4.22
CA GLU A 79 14.41 13.30 -4.48
C GLU A 79 15.76 13.99 -4.27
N GLU A 80 16.52 13.60 -3.22
CA GLU A 80 17.84 14.14 -2.93
C GLU A 80 18.92 13.67 -3.92
N ASN A 81 18.74 12.51 -4.53
CA ASN A 81 19.73 11.87 -5.41
C ASN A 81 19.08 11.37 -6.72
N PRO A 82 18.60 12.27 -7.59
CA PRO A 82 17.90 11.89 -8.82
C PRO A 82 18.77 11.08 -9.80
N ASP A 83 20.08 11.20 -9.71
CA ASP A 83 21.06 10.40 -10.48
C ASP A 83 21.08 8.92 -10.06
N LYS A 84 20.53 8.58 -8.90
CA LYS A 84 20.43 7.21 -8.38
C LYS A 84 19.01 6.64 -8.45
N GLU A 85 18.08 7.31 -9.12
CA GLU A 85 16.67 6.88 -9.20
C GLU A 85 16.53 5.40 -9.61
N ASP A 86 17.28 4.98 -10.63
CA ASP A 86 17.21 3.60 -11.13
C ASP A 86 17.76 2.58 -10.10
N GLU A 87 18.80 2.94 -9.33
CA GLU A 87 19.35 2.10 -8.26
C GLU A 87 18.31 1.93 -7.12
N TYR A 88 17.71 3.03 -6.68
CA TYR A 88 16.66 3.00 -5.65
C TYR A 88 15.42 2.26 -6.13
N LEU A 89 15.01 2.45 -7.37
CA LEU A 89 13.89 1.72 -7.96
C LEU A 89 14.17 0.20 -8.00
N GLU A 90 15.39 -0.20 -8.30
CA GLU A 90 15.78 -1.61 -8.28
C GLU A 90 15.66 -2.21 -6.87
N LYS A 91 16.17 -1.52 -5.84
CA LYS A 91 16.02 -1.93 -4.43
C LYS A 91 14.56 -1.98 -3.98
N PHE A 92 13.76 -0.99 -4.40
CA PHE A 92 12.34 -0.92 -4.13
C PHE A 92 11.59 -2.16 -4.67
N VAL A 93 11.85 -2.53 -5.92
CA VAL A 93 11.23 -3.72 -6.52
C VAL A 93 11.73 -5.00 -5.86
N ASP A 94 13.02 -5.12 -5.55
CA ASP A 94 13.57 -6.29 -4.85
C ASP A 94 12.93 -6.50 -3.48
N LEU A 95 12.74 -5.40 -2.73
CA LEU A 95 12.06 -5.43 -1.43
C LEU A 95 10.59 -5.85 -1.58
N GLN A 96 9.88 -5.37 -2.60
CA GLN A 96 8.50 -5.79 -2.88
C GLN A 96 8.43 -7.29 -3.20
N LEU A 97 9.37 -7.81 -3.97
CA LEU A 97 9.45 -9.25 -4.25
C LEU A 97 9.75 -10.07 -2.98
N LYS A 98 10.58 -9.54 -2.07
CA LYS A 98 10.82 -10.14 -0.76
C LYS A 98 9.53 -10.20 0.08
N ILE A 99 8.70 -9.14 0.06
CA ILE A 99 7.36 -9.14 0.70
C ILE A 99 6.49 -10.25 0.09
N PHE A 100 6.43 -10.36 -1.23
CA PHE A 100 5.61 -11.37 -1.91
C PHE A 100 6.08 -12.82 -1.68
N ALA A 101 7.33 -13.01 -1.27
CA ALA A 101 7.83 -14.32 -0.89
C ALA A 101 7.34 -14.78 0.49
N GLN A 102 6.87 -13.85 1.32
CA GLN A 102 6.40 -14.14 2.67
C GLN A 102 5.04 -14.84 2.71
N ARG A 103 4.72 -15.38 3.88
CA ARG A 103 3.44 -16.01 4.19
C ARG A 103 2.91 -15.48 5.52
N ALA A 104 1.71 -14.91 5.49
CA ALA A 104 0.97 -14.48 6.67
C ALA A 104 -0.50 -14.93 6.51
N PRO A 105 -0.82 -16.19 6.84
CA PRO A 105 -2.09 -16.83 6.49
C PRO A 105 -3.30 -16.21 7.20
N HIS A 106 -3.08 -15.45 8.25
CA HIS A 106 -4.12 -14.76 9.02
C HIS A 106 -4.48 -13.38 8.46
N LEU A 107 -3.74 -12.86 7.47
CA LEU A 107 -4.13 -11.63 6.77
C LEU A 107 -5.46 -11.82 6.02
N ASN A 108 -6.24 -10.74 5.94
CA ASN A 108 -7.45 -10.71 5.14
C ASN A 108 -7.12 -10.97 3.66
N LYS A 109 -8.05 -11.59 2.92
CA LYS A 109 -7.85 -11.85 1.50
C LYS A 109 -8.10 -10.59 0.67
N ILE A 110 -7.22 -10.31 -0.29
CA ILE A 110 -7.37 -9.18 -1.21
C ILE A 110 -8.70 -9.23 -1.98
N LYS A 111 -9.17 -10.41 -2.40
CA LYS A 111 -10.44 -10.54 -3.12
C LYS A 111 -11.62 -10.09 -2.27
N ASP A 112 -11.69 -10.49 -1.01
CA ASP A 112 -12.78 -10.12 -0.11
C ASP A 112 -12.79 -8.58 0.12
N LYS A 113 -11.59 -7.99 0.30
CA LYS A 113 -11.41 -6.54 0.40
C LYS A 113 -11.89 -5.82 -0.87
N MET A 114 -11.51 -6.32 -2.05
CA MET A 114 -11.89 -5.69 -3.32
C MET A 114 -13.38 -5.86 -3.60
N HIS A 115 -14.00 -6.99 -3.27
CA HIS A 115 -15.46 -7.15 -3.36
C HIS A 115 -16.20 -6.09 -2.53
N SER A 116 -15.77 -5.87 -1.28
CA SER A 116 -16.36 -4.85 -0.42
C SER A 116 -16.20 -3.45 -1.00
N LYS A 117 -15.01 -3.14 -1.55
CA LYS A 117 -14.70 -1.84 -2.16
C LYS A 117 -15.52 -1.60 -3.44
N ILE A 118 -15.61 -2.59 -4.35
CA ILE A 118 -16.44 -2.49 -5.56
C ILE A 118 -17.89 -2.24 -5.17
N SER A 119 -18.42 -2.99 -4.20
CA SER A 119 -19.81 -2.84 -3.74
C SER A 119 -20.11 -1.47 -3.12
N ALA A 120 -19.13 -0.86 -2.45
CA ALA A 120 -19.24 0.46 -1.82
C ALA A 120 -18.98 1.62 -2.80
N SER A 121 -18.49 1.36 -4.02
CA SER A 121 -18.18 2.40 -4.99
C SER A 121 -19.45 3.07 -5.55
N LYS A 122 -19.28 4.29 -6.09
CA LYS A 122 -20.37 5.08 -6.70
C LYS A 122 -20.64 4.70 -8.16
N TYR A 123 -19.89 3.75 -8.73
CA TYR A 123 -20.09 3.33 -10.11
C TYR A 123 -21.45 2.66 -10.32
N GLU A 124 -21.94 2.73 -11.57
CA GLU A 124 -23.19 2.11 -11.99
C GLU A 124 -23.20 0.60 -11.71
N ALA A 125 -24.40 0.04 -11.50
CA ALA A 125 -24.56 -1.38 -11.14
C ALA A 125 -23.93 -2.32 -12.18
N THR A 126 -24.01 -1.97 -13.46
CA THR A 126 -23.41 -2.72 -14.59
C THR A 126 -21.89 -2.75 -14.51
N VAL A 127 -21.25 -1.61 -14.20
CA VAL A 127 -19.80 -1.50 -14.03
C VAL A 127 -19.35 -2.32 -12.82
N ARG A 128 -20.07 -2.18 -11.68
CA ARG A 128 -19.75 -2.98 -10.47
C ARG A 128 -19.89 -4.47 -10.72
N TYR A 129 -20.93 -4.89 -11.45
CA TYR A 129 -21.13 -6.30 -11.81
C TYR A 129 -19.95 -6.83 -12.67
N ASP A 130 -19.52 -6.06 -13.67
CA ASP A 130 -18.38 -6.44 -14.50
C ASP A 130 -17.08 -6.55 -13.68
N LEU A 131 -16.80 -5.58 -12.82
CA LEU A 131 -15.63 -5.61 -11.93
C LEU A 131 -15.66 -6.81 -10.97
N HIS A 132 -16.82 -7.18 -10.44
CA HIS A 132 -16.97 -8.38 -9.62
C HIS A 132 -16.65 -9.65 -10.42
N ASN A 133 -17.13 -9.76 -11.66
CA ASN A 133 -16.84 -10.91 -12.52
C ASN A 133 -15.35 -11.00 -12.88
N ARG A 134 -14.72 -9.86 -13.22
CA ARG A 134 -13.27 -9.78 -13.45
C ARG A 134 -12.49 -10.24 -12.22
N LEU A 135 -12.86 -9.74 -11.03
CA LEU A 135 -12.23 -10.11 -9.76
C LEU A 135 -12.37 -11.62 -9.48
N GLU A 136 -13.53 -12.22 -9.76
CA GLU A 136 -13.70 -13.66 -9.59
C GLU A 136 -12.79 -14.47 -10.53
N GLY A 137 -12.56 -14.01 -11.75
CA GLY A 137 -11.65 -14.62 -12.71
C GLY A 137 -10.16 -14.56 -12.31
N MET A 138 -9.77 -13.66 -11.40
CA MET A 138 -8.37 -13.52 -11.00
C MET A 138 -7.85 -14.76 -10.26
N LYS A 139 -6.62 -15.18 -10.60
CA LYS A 139 -5.95 -16.31 -9.93
C LYS A 139 -5.80 -16.04 -8.42
N LYS A 140 -6.12 -17.06 -7.62
CA LYS A 140 -5.97 -17.02 -6.16
C LYS A 140 -4.53 -17.37 -5.78
N HIS A 141 -3.85 -16.45 -5.11
CA HIS A 141 -2.54 -16.66 -4.51
C HIS A 141 -2.62 -16.37 -3.00
N LYS A 142 -1.51 -16.66 -2.28
CA LYS A 142 -1.40 -16.46 -0.82
C LYS A 142 -0.13 -15.66 -0.47
N LYS A 143 0.28 -14.76 -1.35
CA LYS A 143 1.43 -13.89 -1.13
C LYS A 143 1.02 -12.78 -0.16
N VAL A 144 1.95 -12.32 0.67
CA VAL A 144 1.75 -11.09 1.45
C VAL A 144 1.72 -9.91 0.50
N LEU A 145 0.75 -9.03 0.68
CA LEU A 145 0.57 -7.79 -0.07
C LEU A 145 0.55 -6.63 0.92
N HIS A 146 1.24 -5.55 0.61
CA HIS A 146 1.26 -4.35 1.43
C HIS A 146 -0.06 -3.56 1.30
N GLY A 147 -0.55 -3.41 0.07
CA GLY A 147 -1.79 -2.71 -0.25
C GLY A 147 -1.66 -1.19 -0.38
N ASP A 148 -0.48 -0.63 -0.06
CA ASP A 148 -0.10 0.77 -0.27
C ASP A 148 1.42 0.90 -0.38
N TYR A 149 2.05 0.01 -1.15
CA TYR A 149 3.50 -0.03 -1.30
C TYR A 149 3.97 1.11 -2.21
N ASN A 150 4.68 2.05 -1.62
CA ASN A 150 5.25 3.22 -2.30
C ASN A 150 6.55 3.67 -1.58
N PRO A 151 7.42 4.50 -2.18
CA PRO A 151 8.70 4.88 -1.59
C PRO A 151 8.60 5.62 -0.26
N SER A 152 7.50 6.34 0.02
CA SER A 152 7.31 7.03 1.30
C SER A 152 7.01 6.05 2.46
N ASN A 153 6.65 4.80 2.14
CA ASN A 153 6.43 3.72 3.11
C ASN A 153 7.65 2.78 3.26
N VAL A 154 8.81 3.18 2.77
CA VAL A 154 10.08 2.47 2.95
C VAL A 154 11.08 3.41 3.61
N ILE A 155 11.58 3.05 4.80
CA ILE A 155 12.64 3.80 5.50
C ILE A 155 13.97 3.11 5.26
N VAL A 156 15.00 3.90 4.94
CA VAL A 156 16.38 3.46 4.82
C VAL A 156 17.16 4.03 6.01
N THR A 157 17.71 3.15 6.85
CA THR A 157 18.49 3.56 8.02
C THR A 157 19.87 4.07 7.62
N PRO A 158 20.60 4.76 8.51
CA PRO A 158 21.99 5.17 8.25
C PRO A 158 22.93 3.99 7.95
N GLU A 159 22.62 2.79 8.43
CA GLU A 159 23.36 1.55 8.19
C GLU A 159 23.02 0.92 6.83
N GLY A 160 22.04 1.49 6.10
CA GLY A 160 21.57 1.00 4.79
C GLY A 160 20.57 -0.14 4.86
N GLU A 161 19.92 -0.36 6.01
CA GLU A 161 18.84 -1.33 6.16
C GLU A 161 17.51 -0.73 5.71
N TYR A 162 16.67 -1.56 5.09
CA TYR A 162 15.35 -1.18 4.58
C TYR A 162 14.26 -1.68 5.52
N TYR A 163 13.42 -0.77 6.00
CA TYR A 163 12.23 -1.06 6.81
C TYR A 163 10.97 -0.68 6.03
N VAL A 164 9.96 -1.54 6.05
CA VAL A 164 8.65 -1.26 5.44
C VAL A 164 7.66 -0.88 6.53
N ILE A 165 6.99 0.25 6.36
CA ILE A 165 6.07 0.83 7.36
C ILE A 165 4.65 0.96 6.80
N ASP A 166 3.68 1.26 7.67
CA ASP A 166 2.25 1.50 7.35
C ASP A 166 1.52 0.29 6.70
N TRP A 167 1.44 -0.79 7.44
CA TRP A 167 0.76 -2.04 7.05
C TRP A 167 -0.77 -2.02 7.22
N ALA A 168 -1.39 -0.84 7.35
CA ALA A 168 -2.83 -0.67 7.53
C ALA A 168 -3.66 -1.42 6.48
N HIS A 169 -3.13 -1.53 5.26
CA HIS A 169 -3.80 -2.13 4.11
C HIS A 169 -3.34 -3.55 3.77
N ALA A 170 -2.51 -4.15 4.63
CA ALA A 170 -1.97 -5.48 4.37
C ALA A 170 -3.07 -6.54 4.13
N THR A 171 -2.81 -7.38 3.15
CA THR A 171 -3.70 -8.50 2.76
C THR A 171 -2.85 -9.67 2.26
N GLN A 172 -3.50 -10.80 1.99
CA GLN A 172 -2.88 -11.90 1.27
C GLN A 172 -3.58 -12.11 -0.09
N GLY A 173 -2.80 -12.40 -1.14
CA GLY A 173 -3.38 -12.65 -2.44
C GLY A 173 -2.43 -12.65 -3.63
N ASN A 174 -2.89 -12.07 -4.74
CA ASN A 174 -2.14 -12.00 -5.99
C ASN A 174 -1.24 -10.75 -6.02
N ALA A 175 0.06 -10.96 -6.21
CA ALA A 175 1.07 -9.87 -6.27
C ALA A 175 0.76 -8.82 -7.33
N SER A 176 0.13 -9.22 -8.44
CA SER A 176 -0.25 -8.26 -9.49
C SER A 176 -1.23 -7.18 -9.01
N ALA A 177 -2.04 -7.46 -7.97
CA ALA A 177 -2.92 -6.47 -7.37
C ALA A 177 -2.13 -5.36 -6.67
N ASP A 178 -1.09 -5.74 -5.94
CA ASP A 178 -0.24 -4.80 -5.21
C ASP A 178 0.64 -3.99 -6.18
N ALA A 179 1.18 -4.65 -7.22
CA ALA A 179 1.92 -3.98 -8.28
C ALA A 179 1.05 -2.97 -9.06
N ALA A 180 -0.20 -3.33 -9.37
CA ALA A 180 -1.15 -2.40 -10.00
C ALA A 180 -1.46 -1.21 -9.08
N ARG A 181 -1.53 -1.43 -7.76
CA ARG A 181 -1.73 -0.34 -6.78
C ARG A 181 -0.53 0.61 -6.74
N THR A 182 0.70 0.08 -6.71
CA THR A 182 1.93 0.89 -6.75
C THR A 182 2.00 1.72 -8.04
N TYR A 183 1.72 1.09 -9.19
CA TYR A 183 1.67 1.78 -10.48
C TYR A 183 0.64 2.92 -10.47
N LEU A 184 -0.57 2.68 -9.92
CA LEU A 184 -1.60 3.69 -9.79
C LEU A 184 -1.15 4.87 -8.92
N VAL A 185 -0.50 4.60 -7.77
CA VAL A 185 0.00 5.67 -6.87
C VAL A 185 0.97 6.57 -7.61
N PHE A 186 1.99 6.03 -8.28
CA PHE A 186 2.93 6.83 -9.05
C PHE A 186 2.23 7.65 -10.15
N THR A 187 1.22 7.08 -10.81
CA THR A 187 0.46 7.79 -11.85
C THR A 187 -0.36 8.94 -11.27
N LEU A 188 -1.03 8.74 -10.12
CA LEU A 188 -1.79 9.78 -9.41
C LEU A 188 -0.90 10.93 -8.91
N GLU A 189 0.34 10.63 -8.54
CA GLU A 189 1.35 11.62 -8.17
C GLU A 189 1.98 12.35 -9.38
N GLY A 190 1.54 12.04 -10.59
CA GLY A 190 2.09 12.62 -11.83
C GLY A 190 3.46 12.06 -12.22
N LYS A 191 3.97 11.04 -11.52
CA LYS A 191 5.27 10.39 -11.76
C LYS A 191 5.16 9.29 -12.84
N THR A 192 4.58 9.62 -14.01
CA THR A 192 4.22 8.62 -15.05
C THR A 192 5.44 7.87 -15.60
N GLU A 193 6.57 8.56 -15.80
CA GLU A 193 7.80 7.90 -16.29
C GLU A 193 8.34 6.90 -15.27
N LEU A 194 8.32 7.26 -13.98
CA LEU A 194 8.71 6.36 -12.89
C LEU A 194 7.76 5.17 -12.78
N ALA A 195 6.44 5.40 -12.95
CA ALA A 195 5.44 4.34 -12.97
C ALA A 195 5.75 3.31 -14.07
N ASP A 196 6.05 3.76 -15.29
CA ASP A 196 6.38 2.89 -16.42
C ASP A 196 7.70 2.13 -16.21
N LYS A 197 8.73 2.79 -15.68
CA LYS A 197 10.00 2.15 -15.31
C LYS A 197 9.76 1.06 -14.26
N TYR A 198 8.99 1.41 -13.21
CA TYR A 198 8.63 0.47 -12.14
C TYR A 198 7.92 -0.76 -12.70
N LEU A 199 6.86 -0.59 -13.49
CA LEU A 199 6.06 -1.70 -14.01
C LEU A 199 6.88 -2.65 -14.89
N LYS A 200 7.73 -2.09 -15.77
CA LYS A 200 8.63 -2.87 -16.63
C LYS A 200 9.64 -3.66 -15.79
N LEU A 201 10.27 -3.01 -14.80
CA LEU A 201 11.25 -3.63 -13.93
C LEU A 201 10.62 -4.71 -13.06
N PHE A 202 9.46 -4.42 -12.46
CA PHE A 202 8.70 -5.38 -11.66
C PHE A 202 8.35 -6.63 -12.47
N CYS A 203 7.75 -6.46 -13.64
CA CYS A 203 7.37 -7.59 -14.51
C CYS A 203 8.57 -8.44 -14.92
N LYS A 204 9.71 -7.81 -15.24
CA LYS A 204 10.96 -8.50 -15.58
C LYS A 204 11.49 -9.31 -14.39
N LYS A 205 11.58 -8.70 -13.19
CA LYS A 205 12.14 -9.37 -12.01
C LYS A 205 11.19 -10.44 -11.43
N ALA A 206 9.88 -10.23 -11.52
CA ALA A 206 8.86 -11.18 -11.06
C ALA A 206 8.60 -12.33 -12.04
N ASP A 207 9.14 -12.25 -13.26
CA ASP A 207 8.88 -13.16 -14.38
C ASP A 207 7.39 -13.35 -14.65
N ILE A 208 6.67 -12.23 -14.82
CA ILE A 208 5.24 -12.22 -15.12
C ILE A 208 4.94 -11.32 -16.33
N ALA A 209 3.93 -11.69 -17.10
CA ALA A 209 3.43 -10.85 -18.17
C ALA A 209 2.77 -9.57 -17.63
N MET A 210 3.04 -8.43 -18.25
CA MET A 210 2.49 -7.12 -17.85
C MET A 210 0.95 -7.13 -17.84
N GLN A 211 0.33 -7.84 -18.76
CA GLN A 211 -1.13 -8.00 -18.84
C GLN A 211 -1.74 -8.55 -17.54
N LEU A 212 -1.00 -9.36 -16.77
CA LEU A 212 -1.48 -9.88 -15.49
C LEU A 212 -1.58 -8.77 -14.42
N VAL A 213 -0.76 -7.74 -14.52
CA VAL A 213 -0.87 -6.54 -13.66
C VAL A 213 -1.99 -5.64 -14.19
N GLN A 214 -2.02 -5.40 -15.51
CA GLN A 214 -3.02 -4.56 -16.16
C GLN A 214 -4.46 -5.01 -15.89
N GLN A 215 -4.70 -6.32 -15.81
CA GLN A 215 -6.02 -6.86 -15.44
C GLN A 215 -6.52 -6.40 -14.07
N TRP A 216 -5.62 -6.03 -13.15
CA TRP A 216 -5.99 -5.50 -11.83
C TRP A 216 -6.25 -3.99 -11.82
N MET A 217 -5.80 -3.26 -12.84
CA MET A 217 -5.89 -1.79 -12.87
C MET A 217 -7.33 -1.26 -12.69
N PRO A 218 -8.37 -1.79 -13.41
CA PRO A 218 -9.74 -1.32 -13.18
C PRO A 218 -10.24 -1.57 -11.76
N ILE A 219 -9.83 -2.69 -11.15
CA ILE A 219 -10.24 -3.08 -9.79
C ILE A 219 -9.59 -2.16 -8.75
N VAL A 220 -8.28 -1.88 -8.89
CA VAL A 220 -7.58 -1.00 -7.94
C VAL A 220 -8.02 0.46 -8.10
N ALA A 221 -8.29 0.92 -9.34
CA ALA A 221 -8.84 2.24 -9.59
C ALA A 221 -10.23 2.41 -8.95
N CYS A 222 -11.12 1.43 -9.13
CA CYS A 222 -12.41 1.41 -8.44
C CYS A 222 -12.26 1.42 -6.92
N SER A 223 -11.30 0.67 -6.37
CA SER A 223 -11.02 0.69 -4.92
C SER A 223 -10.53 2.04 -4.43
N GLU A 224 -9.77 2.78 -5.24
CA GLU A 224 -9.24 4.11 -4.89
C GLU A 224 -10.32 5.18 -4.96
N SER A 225 -11.21 5.12 -5.95
CA SER A 225 -12.28 6.12 -6.17
C SER A 225 -13.20 6.33 -4.96
N ILE A 226 -13.23 5.37 -4.03
CA ILE A 226 -14.03 5.49 -2.79
C ILE A 226 -13.54 6.62 -1.88
N LYS A 227 -12.29 7.04 -2.02
CA LYS A 227 -11.74 8.19 -1.28
C LYS A 227 -12.41 9.51 -1.68
N ASN A 228 -13.07 9.56 -2.83
CA ASN A 228 -13.77 10.72 -3.37
C ASN A 228 -12.87 11.98 -3.45
N ILE A 229 -11.68 11.82 -4.03
CA ILE A 229 -10.74 12.92 -4.30
C ILE A 229 -11.02 13.41 -5.72
N ASP A 230 -11.61 14.60 -5.86
CA ASP A 230 -12.09 15.12 -7.14
C ASP A 230 -10.98 15.22 -8.21
N SER A 231 -9.76 15.59 -7.79
CA SER A 231 -8.60 15.71 -8.70
C SER A 231 -8.12 14.38 -9.30
N GLU A 232 -8.48 13.25 -8.70
CA GLU A 232 -8.09 11.91 -9.13
C GLU A 232 -9.17 11.23 -9.99
N GLN A 233 -10.42 11.73 -9.93
CA GLN A 233 -11.58 11.02 -10.45
C GLN A 233 -11.51 10.76 -11.96
N GLU A 234 -11.06 11.73 -12.75
CA GLU A 234 -10.95 11.58 -14.21
C GLU A 234 -10.00 10.43 -14.60
N LEU A 235 -8.84 10.36 -13.95
CA LEU A 235 -7.88 9.28 -14.18
C LEU A 235 -8.46 7.92 -13.74
N LEU A 236 -9.07 7.87 -12.56
CA LEU A 236 -9.67 6.64 -12.03
C LEU A 236 -10.81 6.14 -12.92
N ASP A 237 -11.65 7.03 -13.42
CA ASP A 237 -12.74 6.70 -14.36
C ASP A 237 -12.19 6.17 -15.69
N SER A 238 -11.09 6.74 -16.19
CA SER A 238 -10.44 6.26 -17.41
C SER A 238 -9.96 4.81 -17.26
N TRP A 239 -9.47 4.44 -16.08
CA TRP A 239 -9.00 3.07 -15.80
C TRP A 239 -10.14 2.08 -15.56
N VAL A 240 -11.20 2.51 -14.86
CA VAL A 240 -12.36 1.65 -14.59
C VAL A 240 -13.12 1.34 -15.88
N ASN A 241 -13.21 2.29 -16.81
CA ASN A 241 -13.99 2.17 -18.06
C ASN A 241 -13.20 1.53 -19.21
N VAL A 242 -11.94 1.16 -19.03
CA VAL A 242 -11.18 0.43 -20.05
C VAL A 242 -11.71 -1.01 -20.13
N PHE A 243 -12.56 -1.24 -21.13
CA PHE A 243 -13.19 -2.53 -21.37
C PHE A 243 -12.23 -3.57 -21.97
N ASP A 244 -11.13 -3.16 -22.62
CA ASP A 244 -10.14 -4.06 -23.19
C ASP A 244 -8.75 -3.40 -23.24
N PHE A 245 -7.80 -3.93 -22.52
CA PHE A 245 -6.40 -3.79 -22.88
C PHE A 245 -6.16 -4.76 -24.05
N GLN A 246 -6.23 -4.24 -25.30
CA GLN A 246 -5.84 -4.97 -26.51
C GLN A 246 -4.34 -5.21 -26.54
#